data_d6be3901a7b90e86c05115f56f6a3b91
#
_entry.id   d6be3901a7b90e86c05115f56f6a3b91
#
_cell.length_a   1.000
_cell.length_b   1.000
_cell.length_c   1.000
_cell.angle_alpha   90.00
_cell.angle_beta   90.00
_cell.angle_gamma   90.00
#
_symmetry.space_group_name_H-M   'P 1'
#
loop_
_entity.id
_entity.type
_entity.pdbx_description
1 polymer ?
#
loop_
_entity_poly.entity_id
_entity_poly.type
_entity_poly.pdbx_seq_one_letter_code
_entity_poly.pdbx_strand_id
1 'polypeptide(L)'
;MSKSKGNVIYADDLIRRFGLDGVRYYLLSEMPYQNDGTITYENFIARYNTDLANTLGNLVSRTVAMTKKYFDGVIPSPAGDEGPDAELKAAAADAYANFTANMESLL
;
A
#
# COMPACT_ATOMS: atom_id res chain seq x y z
N MET A 1 22.24 -9.69 2.24
CA MET A 1 22.17 -11.01 2.89
C MET A 1 23.27 -11.93 2.38
N SER A 2 23.80 -12.76 3.23
CA SER A 2 24.82 -13.71 2.86
C SER A 2 24.39 -15.13 3.26
N LYS A 3 24.43 -16.05 2.29
CA LYS A 3 24.04 -17.45 2.54
C LYS A 3 24.97 -18.12 3.57
N SER A 4 26.23 -17.72 3.60
CA SER A 4 27.23 -18.30 4.51
C SER A 4 27.04 -17.88 5.96
N LYS A 5 26.29 -16.81 6.23
CA LYS A 5 26.04 -16.31 7.59
C LYS A 5 24.73 -16.82 8.19
N GLY A 6 23.95 -17.61 7.46
CA GLY A 6 22.69 -18.14 7.94
C GLY A 6 21.59 -17.11 8.18
N ASN A 7 21.76 -15.88 7.67
CA ASN A 7 20.80 -14.79 7.82
C ASN A 7 20.01 -14.53 6.55
N VAL A 8 19.81 -15.56 5.73
CA VAL A 8 19.09 -15.47 4.47
C VAL A 8 17.60 -15.59 4.70
N ILE A 9 16.83 -14.65 4.12
CA ILE A 9 15.38 -14.67 4.09
C ILE A 9 14.97 -15.01 2.66
N TYR A 10 14.27 -16.13 2.49
CA TYR A 10 13.84 -16.57 1.17
C TYR A 10 12.49 -15.97 0.80
N ALA A 11 12.35 -15.58 -0.46
CA ALA A 11 11.09 -15.02 -0.98
C ALA A 11 9.92 -15.99 -0.79
N ASP A 12 10.13 -17.28 -0.97
CA ASP A 12 9.08 -18.28 -0.78
C ASP A 12 8.52 -18.29 0.63
N ASP A 13 9.38 -18.12 1.64
CA ASP A 13 8.95 -18.05 3.03
C ASP A 13 8.13 -16.80 3.31
N LEU A 14 8.54 -15.66 2.76
CA LEU A 14 7.80 -14.41 2.89
C LEU A 14 6.44 -14.50 2.22
N ILE A 15 6.37 -15.05 1.00
CA ILE A 15 5.12 -15.22 0.26
C ILE A 15 4.15 -16.11 1.03
N ARG A 16 4.65 -17.18 1.61
CA ARG A 16 3.83 -18.11 2.38
C ARG A 16 3.23 -17.46 3.62
N ARG A 17 4.00 -16.59 4.29
CA ARG A 17 3.57 -15.92 5.53
C ARG A 17 2.69 -14.69 5.29
N PHE A 18 3.00 -13.89 4.27
CA PHE A 18 2.42 -12.57 4.09
C PHE A 18 1.66 -12.39 2.77
N GLY A 19 1.71 -13.39 1.90
CA GLY A 19 1.09 -13.31 0.58
C GLY A 19 1.99 -12.62 -0.44
N LEU A 20 1.70 -12.88 -1.71
CA LEU A 20 2.51 -12.37 -2.82
C LEU A 20 2.47 -10.85 -2.92
N ASP A 21 1.29 -10.26 -2.80
CA ASP A 21 1.14 -8.81 -2.96
C ASP A 21 1.81 -8.03 -1.83
N GLY A 22 1.77 -8.53 -0.61
CA GLY A 22 2.49 -7.94 0.52
C GLY A 22 4.00 -7.94 0.30
N VAL A 23 4.54 -9.03 -0.22
CA VAL A 23 5.98 -9.12 -0.53
C VAL A 23 6.37 -8.16 -1.65
N ARG A 24 5.58 -8.11 -2.73
CA ARG A 24 5.83 -7.18 -3.84
C ARG A 24 5.81 -5.73 -3.36
N TYR A 25 4.82 -5.38 -2.55
CA TYR A 25 4.73 -4.02 -2.00
C TYR A 25 5.97 -3.67 -1.17
N TYR A 26 6.38 -4.57 -0.27
CA TYR A 26 7.55 -4.33 0.57
C TYR A 26 8.82 -4.12 -0.25
N LEU A 27 9.07 -5.00 -1.22
CA LEU A 27 10.29 -4.92 -2.03
C LEU A 27 10.35 -3.62 -2.83
N LEU A 28 9.23 -3.19 -3.39
CA LEU A 28 9.19 -1.97 -4.20
C LEU A 28 9.23 -0.70 -3.34
N SER A 29 8.70 -0.74 -2.12
CA SER A 29 8.62 0.45 -1.27
C SER A 29 9.86 0.65 -0.38
N GLU A 30 10.54 -0.43 0.00
CA GLU A 30 11.63 -0.36 0.99
C GLU A 30 13.02 -0.46 0.37
N MET A 31 13.18 -1.25 -0.70
CA MET A 31 14.51 -1.52 -1.26
C MET A 31 14.99 -0.41 -2.17
N PRO A 32 16.20 0.14 -1.95
CA PRO A 32 16.78 1.11 -2.88
C PRO A 32 17.21 0.41 -4.18
N TYR A 33 17.01 1.08 -5.31
CA TYR A 33 17.37 0.52 -6.62
C TYR A 33 18.86 0.60 -6.93
N GLN A 34 19.56 1.56 -6.33
CA GLN A 34 20.97 1.81 -6.63
C GLN A 34 21.93 1.24 -5.60
N ASN A 35 21.43 0.85 -4.45
CA ASN A 35 22.24 0.33 -3.34
C ASN A 35 21.60 -0.92 -2.78
N ASP A 36 22.40 -1.74 -2.10
CA ASP A 36 21.87 -2.90 -1.40
C ASP A 36 20.98 -2.46 -0.24
N GLY A 37 19.84 -3.10 -0.13
CA GLY A 37 18.93 -2.89 0.99
C GLY A 37 19.12 -3.93 2.08
N THR A 38 18.57 -3.65 3.25
CA THR A 38 18.54 -4.59 4.36
C THR A 38 17.12 -5.12 4.56
N ILE A 39 16.96 -6.44 4.49
CA ILE A 39 15.69 -7.11 4.69
C ILE A 39 15.67 -7.73 6.08
N THR A 40 14.71 -7.32 6.91
CA THR A 40 14.46 -7.94 8.20
C THR A 40 12.96 -8.22 8.34
N TYR A 41 12.61 -9.23 9.14
CA TYR A 41 11.20 -9.49 9.44
C TYR A 41 10.54 -8.31 10.15
N GLU A 42 11.28 -7.65 11.02
CA GLU A 42 10.78 -6.48 11.75
C GLU A 42 10.40 -5.34 10.81
N ASN A 43 11.26 -5.03 9.84
CA ASN A 43 10.96 -4.00 8.85
C ASN A 43 9.79 -4.39 7.95
N PHE A 44 9.72 -5.66 7.56
CA PHE A 44 8.61 -6.17 6.76
C PHE A 44 7.28 -6.03 7.50
N ILE A 45 7.24 -6.49 8.74
CA ILE A 45 6.03 -6.42 9.56
C ILE A 45 5.61 -4.97 9.80
N ALA A 46 6.57 -4.10 10.10
CA ALA A 46 6.29 -2.68 10.31
C ALA A 46 5.68 -2.03 9.08
N ARG A 47 6.25 -2.27 7.90
CA ARG A 47 5.74 -1.71 6.64
C ARG A 47 4.38 -2.28 6.28
N TYR A 48 4.21 -3.59 6.43
CA TYR A 48 2.96 -4.28 6.17
C TYR A 48 1.82 -3.72 7.04
N ASN A 49 2.07 -3.59 8.34
CA ASN A 49 1.06 -3.10 9.27
C ASN A 49 0.77 -1.61 9.10
N THR A 50 1.80 -0.78 8.90
CA THR A 50 1.63 0.65 8.79
C THR A 50 0.94 1.04 7.49
N ASP A 51 1.46 0.57 6.36
CA ASP A 51 1.01 1.03 5.06
C ASP A 51 -0.25 0.30 4.59
N LEU A 52 -0.27 -1.03 4.70
CA LEU A 52 -1.38 -1.81 4.15
C LEU A 52 -2.52 -1.96 5.15
N ALA A 53 -2.25 -2.37 6.37
CA ALA A 53 -3.30 -2.57 7.35
C ALA A 53 -3.82 -1.25 7.93
N ASN A 54 -2.93 -0.37 8.39
CA ASN A 54 -3.36 0.85 9.06
C ASN A 54 -3.72 1.98 8.09
N THR A 55 -2.91 2.24 7.08
CA THR A 55 -3.20 3.34 6.16
C THR A 55 -4.29 2.96 5.16
N LEU A 56 -4.01 2.01 4.29
CA LEU A 56 -4.97 1.61 3.25
C LEU A 56 -6.18 0.89 3.83
N GLY A 57 -5.95 -0.06 4.73
CA GLY A 57 -7.03 -0.83 5.35
C GLY A 57 -8.00 0.03 6.13
N ASN A 58 -7.51 1.01 6.90
CA ASN A 58 -8.36 1.93 7.64
C ASN A 58 -9.14 2.86 6.72
N LEU A 59 -8.56 3.32 5.62
CA LEU A 59 -9.27 4.13 4.64
C LEU A 59 -10.51 3.37 4.14
N VAL A 60 -10.33 2.14 3.69
CA VAL A 60 -11.43 1.32 3.19
C VAL A 60 -12.44 1.00 4.29
N SER A 61 -11.96 0.52 5.42
CA SER A 61 -12.80 0.09 6.53
C SER A 61 -13.67 1.23 7.09
N ARG A 62 -13.07 2.39 7.31
CA ARG A 62 -13.81 3.56 7.84
C ARG A 62 -14.79 4.10 6.83
N THR A 63 -14.43 4.13 5.54
CA THR A 63 -15.34 4.60 4.48
C THR A 63 -16.55 3.68 4.37
N VAL A 64 -16.34 2.37 4.38
CA VAL A 64 -17.43 1.39 4.33
C VAL A 64 -18.31 1.49 5.58
N ALA A 65 -17.71 1.64 6.77
CA ALA A 65 -18.45 1.77 8.00
C ALA A 65 -19.34 3.01 8.02
N MET A 66 -18.84 4.15 7.50
CA MET A 66 -19.64 5.37 7.41
C MET A 66 -20.78 5.22 6.38
N THR A 67 -20.53 4.56 5.26
CA THR A 67 -21.56 4.29 4.27
C THR A 67 -22.67 3.43 4.86
N LYS A 68 -22.33 2.42 5.64
CA LYS A 68 -23.32 1.59 6.34
C LYS A 68 -24.11 2.37 7.36
N LYS A 69 -23.43 3.23 8.13
CA LYS A 69 -24.07 3.97 9.23
C LYS A 69 -25.02 5.05 8.72
N TYR A 70 -24.66 5.79 7.69
CA TYR A 70 -25.42 6.96 7.25
C TYR A 70 -26.28 6.72 6.02
N PHE A 71 -26.00 5.69 5.22
CA PHE A 71 -26.68 5.42 3.95
C PHE A 71 -27.14 3.97 3.82
N ASP A 72 -27.20 3.22 4.92
CA ASP A 72 -27.61 1.80 4.93
C ASP A 72 -26.82 0.90 3.97
N GLY A 73 -25.56 1.24 3.73
CA GLY A 73 -24.70 0.47 2.83
C GLY A 73 -24.88 0.78 1.36
N VAL A 74 -25.73 1.75 1.01
CA VAL A 74 -25.95 2.17 -0.37
C VAL A 74 -25.09 3.38 -0.67
N ILE A 75 -24.37 3.37 -1.79
CA ILE A 75 -23.59 4.53 -2.24
C ILE A 75 -24.54 5.56 -2.82
N PRO A 76 -24.64 6.77 -2.21
CA PRO A 76 -25.58 7.79 -2.71
C PRO A 76 -25.10 8.39 -4.03
N SER A 77 -26.03 8.97 -4.79
CA SER A 77 -25.69 9.69 -6.00
C SER A 77 -24.92 10.96 -5.67
N PRO A 78 -23.95 11.37 -6.50
CA PRO A 78 -23.22 12.61 -6.26
C PRO A 78 -24.13 13.82 -6.26
N ALA A 79 -23.94 14.72 -5.28
CA ALA A 79 -24.72 15.95 -5.16
C ALA A 79 -24.00 17.19 -5.72
N GLY A 80 -22.80 17.00 -6.27
CA GLY A 80 -21.93 18.05 -6.76
C GLY A 80 -20.65 18.14 -5.97
N ASP A 81 -19.66 18.87 -6.48
CA ASP A 81 -18.37 19.05 -5.84
C ASP A 81 -18.36 20.36 -5.04
N GLU A 82 -18.01 20.29 -3.77
CA GLU A 82 -17.90 21.46 -2.89
C GLU A 82 -16.57 21.44 -2.12
N GLY A 83 -15.86 22.57 -2.08
CA GLY A 83 -14.66 22.73 -1.29
C GLY A 83 -13.59 21.68 -1.60
N PRO A 84 -13.23 20.82 -0.65
CA PRO A 84 -12.17 19.83 -0.81
C PRO A 84 -12.55 18.67 -1.75
N ASP A 85 -13.80 18.55 -2.17
CA ASP A 85 -14.24 17.43 -3.03
C ASP A 85 -13.51 17.40 -4.35
N ALA A 86 -13.33 18.56 -5.00
CA ALA A 86 -12.63 18.65 -6.28
C ALA A 86 -11.16 18.25 -6.13
N GLU A 87 -10.52 18.65 -5.04
CA GLU A 87 -9.13 18.31 -4.74
C GLU A 87 -8.95 16.83 -4.52
N LEU A 88 -9.81 16.20 -3.72
CA LEU A 88 -9.77 14.76 -3.46
C LEU A 88 -10.03 13.96 -4.73
N LYS A 89 -11.00 14.39 -5.54
CA LYS A 89 -11.31 13.75 -6.80
C LYS A 89 -10.15 13.81 -7.79
N ALA A 90 -9.48 14.97 -7.87
CA ALA A 90 -8.30 15.13 -8.70
C ALA A 90 -7.15 14.24 -8.22
N ALA A 91 -6.92 14.14 -6.89
CA ALA A 91 -5.90 13.27 -6.32
C ALA A 91 -6.15 11.80 -6.69
N ALA A 92 -7.40 11.35 -6.59
CA ALA A 92 -7.76 9.98 -6.94
C ALA A 92 -7.57 9.72 -8.44
N ALA A 93 -7.96 10.66 -9.30
CA ALA A 93 -7.80 10.53 -10.75
C ALA A 93 -6.32 10.51 -11.15
N ASP A 94 -5.48 11.31 -10.51
CA ASP A 94 -4.06 11.43 -10.84
C ASP A 94 -3.23 10.29 -10.25
N ALA A 95 -3.73 9.57 -9.25
CA ALA A 95 -2.97 8.55 -8.54
C ALA A 95 -2.45 7.46 -9.47
N TYR A 96 -3.27 6.97 -10.38
CA TYR A 96 -2.87 5.91 -11.31
C TYR A 96 -1.79 6.38 -12.28
N ALA A 97 -1.96 7.56 -12.86
CA ALA A 97 -0.99 8.10 -13.81
C ALA A 97 0.35 8.37 -13.12
N ASN A 98 0.33 8.95 -11.92
CA ASN A 98 1.53 9.20 -11.13
C ASN A 98 2.22 7.91 -10.73
N PHE A 99 1.46 6.92 -10.30
CA PHE A 99 2.00 5.61 -9.95
C PHE A 99 2.69 4.97 -11.15
N THR A 100 2.03 4.94 -12.29
CA THR A 100 2.56 4.32 -13.51
C THR A 100 3.85 5.02 -13.96
N ALA A 101 3.85 6.35 -14.01
CA ALA A 101 5.02 7.12 -14.41
C ALA A 101 6.22 6.89 -13.47
N ASN A 102 5.96 6.89 -12.16
CA ASN A 102 7.01 6.68 -11.18
C ASN A 102 7.57 5.26 -11.21
N MET A 103 6.71 4.28 -11.38
CA MET A 103 7.16 2.88 -11.48
C MET A 103 7.99 2.64 -12.74
N GLU A 104 7.61 3.20 -13.88
CA GLU A 104 8.38 3.07 -15.12
C GLU A 104 9.72 3.78 -15.04
N SER A 105 9.80 4.88 -14.27
CA SER A 105 11.04 5.63 -14.05
C SER A 105 11.86 5.10 -12.87
N LEU A 106 11.34 4.16 -12.12
CA LEU A 106 11.95 3.61 -10.89
C LEU A 106 12.21 4.68 -9.82
N LEU A 107 11.26 5.58 -9.66
CA LEU A 107 11.34 6.65 -8.66
C LEU A 107 10.54 6.34 -7.40
#